data_8661e1f16afa34dd297a0a4ae097b434
#
_entry.id   8661e1f16afa34dd297a0a4ae097b434
#
_cell.length_a   1.000
_cell.length_b   1.000
_cell.length_c   1.000
_cell.angle_alpha   90.00
_cell.angle_beta   90.00
_cell.angle_gamma   90.00
#
_symmetry.space_group_name_H-M   'P 1'
#
loop_
_entity.id
_entity.type
_entity.pdbx_description
1 polymer ?
#
loop_
_entity_poly.entity_id
_entity_poly.type
_entity_poly.pdbx_seq_one_letter_code
_entity_poly.pdbx_strand_id
1 'polypeptide(L)'
;MCIRDSDLRGISTLDYLELYRKFTYTNQESYRLDHIAFVELNERKLDHSEFDTFKEFYDNDWQKFIEYNIHDVRLVDQLDDKMKLIDLAYTMAYDAKVNYEDIFSQVRMWDNYIYVELLKRKIAIPPKKESATKSEKYAGAYVKEPKPGRYDWVVNFDLNSLYPHLIMQYNISPETIRETRHPSASVERILNQECKFDGDLSLIHISEPTRPY
;
A
#
# COMPACT_ATOMS: atom_id res chain seq x y z
N MET A 1 -18.87 1.05 -23.10
CA MET A 1 -19.29 2.35 -22.51
C MET A 1 -18.59 2.46 -21.17
N CYS A 2 -17.57 3.30 -21.05
CA CYS A 2 -16.86 3.48 -19.80
C CYS A 2 -17.70 4.37 -18.88
N ILE A 3 -18.17 3.82 -17.76
CA ILE A 3 -18.92 4.52 -16.71
C ILE A 3 -17.99 5.46 -15.90
N ARG A 4 -16.87 5.89 -16.47
CA ARG A 4 -15.88 6.73 -15.77
C ARG A 4 -16.24 8.22 -15.70
N ASP A 5 -17.36 8.63 -16.28
CA ASP A 5 -17.65 10.04 -16.48
C ASP A 5 -18.56 10.66 -15.40
N SER A 6 -18.95 9.89 -14.38
CA SER A 6 -19.83 10.42 -13.33
C SER A 6 -19.47 9.81 -11.96
N ASP A 7 -18.93 10.63 -11.08
CA ASP A 7 -18.79 10.30 -9.67
C ASP A 7 -20.18 10.26 -9.00
N LEU A 8 -20.55 9.10 -8.49
CA LEU A 8 -21.79 8.93 -7.73
C LEU A 8 -21.60 9.48 -6.32
N ARG A 9 -22.15 10.65 -6.06
CA ARG A 9 -22.08 11.26 -4.72
C ARG A 9 -22.93 10.48 -3.72
N GLY A 10 -22.33 10.13 -2.57
CA GLY A 10 -23.01 9.42 -1.49
C GLY A 10 -23.09 7.91 -1.67
N ILE A 11 -22.48 7.37 -2.71
CA ILE A 11 -22.35 5.93 -2.96
C ILE A 11 -20.86 5.62 -3.09
N SER A 12 -20.34 4.73 -2.24
CA SER A 12 -18.97 4.25 -2.36
C SER A 12 -18.85 3.22 -3.48
N THR A 13 -17.85 3.37 -4.31
CA THR A 13 -17.56 2.44 -5.41
C THR A 13 -16.30 1.65 -5.10
N LEU A 14 -16.37 0.33 -5.20
CA LEU A 14 -15.23 -0.57 -5.04
C LEU A 14 -14.98 -1.28 -6.38
N ASP A 15 -13.81 -1.06 -6.97
CA ASP A 15 -13.40 -1.81 -8.15
C ASP A 15 -12.90 -3.21 -7.72
N TYR A 16 -13.60 -4.25 -8.19
CA TYR A 16 -13.25 -5.63 -7.83
C TYR A 16 -11.86 -6.04 -8.34
N LEU A 17 -11.40 -5.47 -9.45
CA LEU A 17 -10.05 -5.68 -9.95
C LEU A 17 -9.00 -5.15 -8.97
N GLU A 18 -9.23 -3.98 -8.39
CA GLU A 18 -8.34 -3.40 -7.38
C GLU A 18 -8.36 -4.21 -6.09
N LEU A 19 -9.53 -4.68 -5.65
CA LEU A 19 -9.66 -5.60 -4.51
C LEU A 19 -8.86 -6.87 -4.74
N TYR A 20 -9.05 -7.50 -5.89
CA TYR A 20 -8.34 -8.73 -6.23
C TYR A 20 -6.83 -8.54 -6.23
N ARG A 21 -6.31 -7.49 -6.88
CA ARG A 21 -4.87 -7.20 -6.93
C ARG A 21 -4.27 -6.92 -5.56
N LYS A 22 -5.01 -6.26 -4.68
CA LYS A 22 -4.49 -5.83 -3.40
C LYS A 22 -4.51 -6.93 -2.35
N PHE A 23 -5.54 -7.75 -2.35
CA PHE A 23 -5.81 -8.69 -1.27
C PHE A 23 -5.55 -10.16 -1.67
N THR A 24 -5.08 -10.42 -2.89
CA THR A 24 -4.56 -11.73 -3.26
C THR A 24 -3.03 -11.73 -3.24
N TYR A 25 -2.44 -12.82 -2.74
CA TYR A 25 -0.98 -12.94 -2.58
C TYR A 25 -0.28 -13.48 -3.82
N THR A 26 -1.04 -13.98 -4.79
CA THR A 26 -0.50 -14.58 -6.01
C THR A 26 -0.57 -13.60 -7.18
N ASN A 27 0.57 -13.36 -7.81
CA ASN A 27 0.59 -12.61 -9.05
C ASN A 27 0.04 -13.46 -10.19
N GLN A 28 -0.84 -12.87 -10.99
CA GLN A 28 -1.43 -13.50 -12.16
C GLN A 28 -0.75 -13.01 -13.45
N GLU A 29 -0.69 -13.85 -14.47
CA GLU A 29 -0.17 -13.48 -15.80
C GLU A 29 -1.03 -12.38 -16.45
N SER A 30 -2.33 -12.41 -16.19
CA SER A 30 -3.29 -11.42 -16.68
C SER A 30 -4.36 -11.16 -15.63
N TYR A 31 -4.75 -9.89 -15.50
CA TYR A 31 -5.85 -9.46 -14.61
C TYR A 31 -7.15 -9.18 -15.37
N ARG A 32 -7.28 -9.67 -16.59
CA ARG A 32 -8.56 -9.61 -17.33
C ARG A 32 -9.57 -10.55 -16.68
N LEU A 33 -10.82 -10.12 -16.64
CA LEU A 33 -11.91 -10.91 -16.03
C LEU A 33 -11.97 -12.34 -16.56
N ASP A 34 -11.78 -12.55 -17.87
CA ASP A 34 -11.77 -13.89 -18.48
C ASP A 34 -10.68 -14.79 -17.87
N HIS A 35 -9.46 -14.25 -17.68
CA HIS A 35 -8.37 -15.03 -17.13
C HIS A 35 -8.59 -15.32 -15.64
N ILE A 36 -9.00 -14.33 -14.87
CA ILE A 36 -9.26 -14.49 -13.43
C ILE A 36 -10.43 -15.44 -13.18
N ALA A 37 -11.51 -15.31 -13.95
CA ALA A 37 -12.65 -16.23 -13.86
C ALA A 37 -12.25 -17.67 -14.20
N PHE A 38 -11.38 -17.88 -15.20
CA PHE A 38 -10.85 -19.20 -15.50
C PHE A 38 -9.99 -19.78 -14.38
N VAL A 39 -9.07 -18.97 -13.83
CA VAL A 39 -8.18 -19.43 -12.74
C VAL A 39 -8.96 -19.74 -11.47
N GLU A 40 -9.90 -18.88 -11.11
CA GLU A 40 -10.63 -19.01 -9.85
C GLU A 40 -11.87 -19.88 -9.92
N LEU A 41 -12.66 -19.77 -10.99
CA LEU A 41 -13.95 -20.44 -11.13
C LEU A 41 -13.93 -21.59 -12.15
N ASN A 42 -12.88 -21.69 -12.97
CA ASN A 42 -12.82 -22.55 -14.15
C ASN A 42 -13.92 -22.23 -15.17
N GLU A 43 -14.36 -20.98 -15.21
CA GLU A 43 -15.34 -20.45 -16.16
C GLU A 43 -14.71 -19.37 -17.02
N ARG A 44 -15.24 -19.13 -18.21
CA ARG A 44 -14.77 -18.12 -19.14
C ARG A 44 -15.89 -17.20 -19.55
N LYS A 45 -15.54 -16.02 -20.05
CA LYS A 45 -16.49 -15.11 -20.68
C LYS A 45 -17.15 -15.74 -21.91
N LEU A 46 -18.33 -15.25 -22.26
CA LEU A 46 -18.97 -15.62 -23.51
C LEU A 46 -18.11 -15.15 -24.70
N ASP A 47 -17.97 -15.99 -25.70
CA ASP A 47 -17.22 -15.66 -26.91
C ASP A 47 -17.99 -14.67 -27.79
N HIS A 48 -17.29 -13.63 -28.23
CA HIS A 48 -17.78 -12.60 -29.15
C HIS A 48 -16.75 -12.31 -30.26
N SER A 49 -15.87 -13.26 -30.52
CA SER A 49 -14.82 -13.15 -31.56
C SER A 49 -15.33 -13.01 -32.99
N GLU A 50 -16.63 -13.20 -33.18
CA GLU A 50 -17.31 -13.01 -34.44
C GLU A 50 -17.42 -11.53 -34.86
N PHE A 51 -17.22 -10.60 -33.92
CA PHE A 51 -17.34 -9.15 -34.10
C PHE A 51 -16.02 -8.44 -33.84
N ASP A 52 -15.61 -7.55 -34.73
CA ASP A 52 -14.35 -6.79 -34.58
C ASP A 52 -14.44 -5.69 -33.52
N THR A 53 -15.63 -5.14 -33.30
CA THR A 53 -15.85 -4.06 -32.32
C THR A 53 -17.09 -4.30 -31.46
N PHE A 54 -17.08 -3.78 -30.23
CA PHE A 54 -18.26 -3.80 -29.35
C PHE A 54 -19.48 -3.07 -29.95
N LYS A 55 -19.24 -2.07 -30.80
CA LYS A 55 -20.33 -1.36 -31.49
C LYS A 55 -20.99 -2.27 -32.52
N GLU A 56 -20.20 -2.96 -33.32
CA GLU A 56 -20.69 -3.93 -34.29
C GLU A 56 -21.44 -5.10 -33.61
N PHE A 57 -20.93 -5.58 -32.48
CA PHE A 57 -21.60 -6.58 -31.67
C PHE A 57 -22.97 -6.09 -31.19
N TYR A 58 -23.06 -4.86 -30.67
CA TYR A 58 -24.34 -4.27 -30.25
C TYR A 58 -25.33 -4.06 -31.40
N ASP A 59 -24.83 -3.56 -32.53
CA ASP A 59 -25.69 -3.26 -33.70
C ASP A 59 -26.23 -4.53 -34.39
N ASN A 60 -25.46 -5.61 -34.40
CA ASN A 60 -25.80 -6.84 -35.10
C ASN A 60 -26.51 -7.91 -34.24
N ASP A 61 -26.14 -8.03 -32.96
CA ASP A 61 -26.73 -9.02 -32.03
C ASP A 61 -26.84 -8.43 -30.62
N TRP A 62 -27.77 -7.51 -30.45
CA TRP A 62 -28.00 -6.85 -29.17
C TRP A 62 -28.46 -7.81 -28.06
N GLN A 63 -29.13 -8.92 -28.40
CA GLN A 63 -29.56 -9.92 -27.43
C GLN A 63 -28.35 -10.65 -26.82
N LYS A 64 -27.47 -11.15 -27.68
CA LYS A 64 -26.21 -11.78 -27.23
C LYS A 64 -25.31 -10.77 -26.48
N PHE A 65 -25.33 -9.49 -26.87
CA PHE A 65 -24.63 -8.42 -26.17
C PHE A 65 -25.16 -8.23 -24.76
N ILE A 66 -26.47 -8.27 -24.54
CA ILE A 66 -27.05 -8.19 -23.17
C ILE A 66 -26.67 -9.42 -22.36
N GLU A 67 -26.78 -10.61 -22.94
CA GLU A 67 -26.40 -11.87 -22.27
C GLU A 67 -24.92 -11.87 -21.87
N TYR A 68 -24.06 -11.35 -22.74
CA TYR A 68 -22.64 -11.16 -22.43
C TYR A 68 -22.44 -10.25 -21.22
N ASN A 69 -23.12 -9.11 -21.15
CA ASN A 69 -23.01 -8.19 -20.01
C ASN A 69 -23.55 -8.82 -18.71
N ILE A 70 -24.66 -9.56 -18.78
CA ILE A 70 -25.22 -10.25 -17.62
C ILE A 70 -24.24 -11.32 -17.13
N HIS A 71 -23.63 -12.06 -18.08
CA HIS A 71 -22.64 -13.07 -17.73
C HIS A 71 -21.39 -12.48 -17.06
N ASP A 72 -20.89 -11.35 -17.55
CA ASP A 72 -19.76 -10.63 -16.93
C ASP A 72 -20.08 -10.23 -15.48
N VAL A 73 -21.27 -9.71 -15.23
CA VAL A 73 -21.72 -9.36 -13.87
C VAL A 73 -21.79 -10.61 -12.98
N ARG A 74 -22.34 -11.71 -13.49
CA ARG A 74 -22.42 -12.97 -12.74
C ARG A 74 -21.05 -13.55 -12.41
N LEU A 75 -20.08 -13.45 -13.31
CA LEU A 75 -18.71 -13.89 -13.03
C LEU A 75 -18.10 -13.11 -11.85
N VAL A 76 -18.33 -11.80 -11.78
CA VAL A 76 -17.84 -10.98 -10.65
C VAL A 76 -18.54 -11.37 -9.35
N ASP A 77 -19.84 -11.61 -9.37
CA ASP A 77 -20.63 -12.05 -8.23
C ASP A 77 -20.15 -13.43 -7.72
N GLN A 78 -19.92 -14.38 -8.60
CA GLN A 78 -19.37 -15.70 -8.26
C GLN A 78 -17.93 -15.61 -7.73
N LEU A 79 -17.11 -14.69 -8.26
CA LEU A 79 -15.76 -14.43 -7.72
C LEU A 79 -15.85 -13.92 -6.29
N ASP A 80 -16.77 -12.98 -6.00
CA ASP A 80 -16.93 -12.49 -4.65
C ASP A 80 -17.52 -13.54 -3.71
N ASP A 81 -18.45 -14.35 -4.18
CA ASP A 81 -19.00 -15.49 -3.43
C ASP A 81 -17.90 -16.47 -2.97
N LYS A 82 -16.92 -16.71 -3.83
CA LYS A 82 -15.78 -17.58 -3.53
C LYS A 82 -14.76 -16.89 -2.63
N MET A 83 -14.39 -15.67 -2.93
CA MET A 83 -13.23 -14.98 -2.35
C MET A 83 -13.58 -14.09 -1.17
N LYS A 84 -14.81 -13.61 -1.08
CA LYS A 84 -15.33 -12.74 -0.01
C LYS A 84 -14.50 -11.46 0.19
N LEU A 85 -14.01 -10.88 -0.90
CA LEU A 85 -13.17 -9.69 -0.84
C LEU A 85 -13.96 -8.43 -0.45
N ILE A 86 -15.25 -8.36 -0.79
CA ILE A 86 -16.12 -7.27 -0.35
C ILE A 86 -16.34 -7.34 1.15
N ASP A 87 -16.59 -8.52 1.71
CA ASP A 87 -16.72 -8.70 3.16
C ASP A 87 -15.44 -8.33 3.91
N LEU A 88 -14.28 -8.70 3.33
CA LEU A 88 -12.98 -8.28 3.85
C LEU A 88 -12.84 -6.75 3.84
N ALA A 89 -13.19 -6.10 2.72
CA ALA A 89 -13.16 -4.65 2.57
C ALA A 89 -14.03 -3.95 3.63
N TYR A 90 -15.25 -4.44 3.87
CA TYR A 90 -16.15 -3.92 4.87
C TYR A 90 -15.59 -4.08 6.29
N THR A 91 -15.04 -5.24 6.60
CA THR A 91 -14.43 -5.50 7.90
C THR A 91 -13.27 -4.56 8.16
N MET A 92 -12.37 -4.40 7.18
CA MET A 92 -11.22 -3.50 7.29
C MET A 92 -11.64 -2.04 7.44
N ALA A 93 -12.60 -1.58 6.65
CA ALA A 93 -13.11 -0.21 6.73
C ALA A 93 -13.79 0.07 8.07
N TYR A 94 -14.58 -0.89 8.56
CA TYR A 94 -15.24 -0.79 9.85
C TYR A 94 -14.25 -0.73 11.01
N ASP A 95 -13.24 -1.58 11.00
CA ASP A 95 -12.22 -1.61 12.05
C ASP A 95 -11.38 -0.33 12.05
N ALA A 96 -10.95 0.11 10.87
CA ALA A 96 -10.17 1.33 10.70
C ALA A 96 -10.99 2.62 10.86
N LYS A 97 -12.33 2.54 10.87
CA LYS A 97 -13.23 3.71 10.88
C LYS A 97 -13.02 4.65 9.70
N VAL A 98 -12.77 4.11 8.53
CA VAL A 98 -12.58 4.82 7.28
C VAL A 98 -13.72 4.53 6.29
N ASN A 99 -13.82 5.30 5.22
CA ASN A 99 -14.73 5.00 4.11
C ASN A 99 -14.27 3.74 3.37
N TYR A 100 -15.19 3.05 2.72
CA TYR A 100 -14.88 1.82 1.98
C TYR A 100 -13.80 2.00 0.92
N GLU A 101 -13.76 3.14 0.25
CA GLU A 101 -12.74 3.46 -0.76
C GLU A 101 -11.36 3.72 -0.16
N ASP A 102 -11.29 4.13 1.10
CA ASP A 102 -10.04 4.45 1.78
C ASP A 102 -9.22 3.21 2.17
N ILE A 103 -9.79 2.01 2.10
CA ILE A 103 -9.07 0.74 2.35
C ILE A 103 -7.90 0.52 1.39
N PHE A 104 -7.95 1.11 0.20
CA PHE A 104 -6.86 1.07 -0.75
C PHE A 104 -5.66 1.93 -0.33
N SER A 105 -5.85 2.87 0.60
CA SER A 105 -4.80 3.74 1.13
C SER A 105 -4.34 3.28 2.51
N GLN A 106 -3.21 2.57 2.57
CA GLN A 106 -2.62 2.16 3.84
C GLN A 106 -2.34 3.35 4.76
N VAL A 107 -1.91 4.48 4.21
CA VAL A 107 -1.62 5.68 4.99
C VAL A 107 -2.87 6.19 5.69
N ARG A 108 -4.01 6.29 5.00
CA ARG A 108 -5.28 6.72 5.60
C ARG A 108 -5.77 5.77 6.68
N MET A 109 -5.64 4.47 6.45
CA MET A 109 -6.01 3.47 7.44
C MET A 109 -5.18 3.64 8.73
N TRP A 110 -3.85 3.73 8.62
CA TRP A 110 -2.98 3.90 9.77
C TRP A 110 -3.17 5.26 10.45
N ASP A 111 -3.31 6.34 9.69
CA ASP A 111 -3.65 7.66 10.23
C ASP A 111 -4.90 7.58 11.12
N ASN A 112 -5.92 6.86 10.67
CA ASN A 112 -7.17 6.77 11.39
C ASN A 112 -7.10 5.82 12.60
N TYR A 113 -6.40 4.69 12.50
CA TYR A 113 -6.13 3.82 13.66
C TYR A 113 -5.40 4.59 14.76
N ILE A 114 -4.35 5.32 14.42
CA ILE A 114 -3.59 6.14 15.36
C ILE A 114 -4.49 7.25 15.93
N TYR A 115 -5.27 7.92 15.08
CA TYR A 115 -6.21 8.95 15.51
C TYR A 115 -7.20 8.44 16.56
N VAL A 116 -7.86 7.33 16.29
CA VAL A 116 -8.84 6.72 17.18
C VAL A 116 -8.21 6.32 18.52
N GLU A 117 -6.99 5.77 18.48
CA GLU A 117 -6.29 5.37 19.70
C GLU A 117 -5.85 6.58 20.54
N LEU A 118 -5.33 7.63 19.92
CA LEU A 118 -4.96 8.87 20.60
C LEU A 118 -6.18 9.59 21.18
N LEU A 119 -7.30 9.56 20.46
CA LEU A 119 -8.57 10.12 20.96
C LEU A 119 -9.06 9.39 22.23
N LYS A 120 -8.97 8.06 22.28
CA LYS A 120 -9.28 7.28 23.49
C LYS A 120 -8.39 7.68 24.67
N ARG A 121 -7.14 7.98 24.41
CA ARG A 121 -6.17 8.45 25.41
C ARG A 121 -6.30 9.94 25.72
N LYS A 122 -7.22 10.66 25.09
CA LYS A 122 -7.43 12.11 25.22
C LYS A 122 -6.16 12.93 24.85
N ILE A 123 -5.40 12.45 23.87
CA ILE A 123 -4.23 13.13 23.35
C ILE A 123 -4.65 13.91 22.10
N ALA A 124 -4.39 15.21 22.11
CA ALA A 124 -4.65 16.06 20.94
C ALA A 124 -3.61 15.81 19.85
N ILE A 125 -4.07 15.62 18.63
CA ILE A 125 -3.20 15.41 17.48
C ILE A 125 -2.89 16.77 16.86
N PRO A 126 -1.61 17.09 16.60
CA PRO A 126 -1.24 18.33 15.94
C PRO A 126 -1.80 18.36 14.50
N PRO A 127 -2.18 19.53 13.98
CA PRO A 127 -2.64 19.64 12.61
C PRO A 127 -1.54 19.22 11.64
N LYS A 128 -1.94 18.61 10.50
CA LYS A 128 -0.98 18.30 9.44
C LYS A 128 -0.34 19.61 8.96
N LYS A 129 0.98 19.67 9.06
CA LYS A 129 1.73 20.80 8.49
C LYS A 129 1.64 20.70 6.96
N GLU A 130 1.35 21.80 6.28
CA GLU A 130 1.54 21.88 4.85
C GLU A 130 2.98 21.49 4.53
N SER A 131 3.18 20.60 3.56
CA SER A 131 4.52 20.15 3.18
C SER A 131 5.31 21.35 2.66
N ALA A 132 6.18 21.89 3.52
CA ALA A 132 7.18 22.83 3.07
C ALA A 132 7.98 22.19 1.94
N THR A 133 8.18 22.93 0.87
CA THR A 133 9.02 22.49 -0.25
C THR A 133 10.39 22.10 0.33
N LYS A 134 10.70 20.79 0.31
CA LYS A 134 11.97 20.30 0.83
C LYS A 134 13.10 20.91 0.01
N SER A 135 13.84 21.83 0.58
CA SER A 135 15.00 22.46 -0.05
C SER A 135 16.22 21.53 -0.11
N GLU A 136 16.28 20.53 0.75
CA GLU A 136 17.40 19.60 0.83
C GLU A 136 16.92 18.15 0.69
N LYS A 137 17.63 17.37 -0.14
CA LYS A 137 17.45 15.92 -0.24
C LYS A 137 18.40 15.25 0.74
N TYR A 138 17.87 14.37 1.57
CA TYR A 138 18.72 13.49 2.37
C TYR A 138 19.41 12.46 1.49
N ALA A 139 20.68 12.15 1.82
CA ALA A 139 21.35 11.00 1.24
C ALA A 139 20.56 9.73 1.59
N GLY A 140 20.22 8.95 0.59
CA GLY A 140 19.56 7.65 0.78
C GLY A 140 20.52 6.63 1.42
N ALA A 141 20.01 5.42 1.64
CA ALA A 141 20.85 4.30 2.10
C ALA A 141 21.99 4.03 1.10
N TYR A 142 23.12 3.60 1.61
CA TYR A 142 24.23 3.17 0.77
C TYR A 142 23.83 1.92 -0.02
N VAL A 143 23.91 2.03 -1.33
CA VAL A 143 23.71 0.91 -2.25
C VAL A 143 25.03 0.68 -2.97
N LYS A 144 25.60 -0.51 -2.78
CA LYS A 144 26.81 -0.89 -3.49
C LYS A 144 26.49 -1.16 -4.96
N GLU A 145 27.24 -0.53 -5.87
CA GLU A 145 27.13 -0.80 -7.30
C GLU A 145 27.37 -2.29 -7.60
N PRO A 146 26.43 -2.94 -8.30
CA PRO A 146 26.60 -4.34 -8.67
C PRO A 146 27.71 -4.47 -9.73
N LYS A 147 28.56 -5.47 -9.57
CA LYS A 147 29.50 -5.84 -10.63
C LYS A 147 28.81 -6.86 -11.54
N PRO A 148 28.49 -6.53 -12.81
CA PRO A 148 27.87 -7.48 -13.72
C PRO A 148 28.79 -8.68 -13.94
N GLY A 149 28.21 -9.89 -13.92
CA GLY A 149 28.96 -11.11 -14.10
C GLY A 149 28.16 -12.35 -13.71
N ARG A 150 28.69 -13.51 -14.04
CA ARG A 150 28.17 -14.79 -13.56
C ARG A 150 28.92 -15.16 -12.29
N TYR A 151 28.17 -15.45 -11.23
CA TYR A 151 28.71 -15.84 -9.95
C TYR A 151 28.16 -17.22 -9.57
N ASP A 152 29.05 -18.09 -9.12
CA ASP A 152 28.67 -19.39 -8.57
C ASP A 152 28.57 -19.26 -7.03
N TRP A 153 27.71 -20.06 -6.43
CA TRP A 153 27.51 -20.10 -4.97
C TRP A 153 27.08 -18.76 -4.37
N VAL A 154 26.06 -18.14 -4.96
CA VAL A 154 25.46 -16.89 -4.43
C VAL A 154 24.59 -17.21 -3.21
N VAL A 155 24.89 -16.56 -2.09
CA VAL A 155 24.06 -16.62 -0.87
C VAL A 155 23.42 -15.26 -0.67
N ASN A 156 22.10 -15.23 -0.50
CA ASN A 156 21.33 -14.05 -0.23
C ASN A 156 20.87 -14.03 1.22
N PHE A 157 21.12 -12.92 1.92
CA PHE A 157 20.64 -12.70 3.28
C PHE A 157 19.72 -11.49 3.29
N ASP A 158 18.61 -11.60 3.96
CA ASP A 158 17.69 -10.50 4.24
C ASP A 158 17.44 -10.37 5.74
N LEU A 159 17.40 -9.13 6.22
CA LEU A 159 17.15 -8.83 7.64
C LEU A 159 15.65 -8.58 7.83
N ASN A 160 14.96 -9.53 8.42
CA ASN A 160 13.54 -9.38 8.73
C ASN A 160 13.28 -8.14 9.57
N SER A 161 12.35 -7.31 9.10
CA SER A 161 11.88 -6.13 9.85
C SER A 161 13.01 -5.22 10.31
N LEU A 162 14.03 -4.98 9.47
CA LEU A 162 15.21 -4.18 9.82
C LEU A 162 14.85 -2.84 10.48
N TYR A 163 13.99 -2.03 9.85
CA TYR A 163 13.60 -0.73 10.39
C TYR A 163 12.89 -0.80 11.75
N PRO A 164 11.86 -1.64 11.95
CA PRO A 164 11.24 -1.82 13.25
C PRO A 164 12.23 -2.23 14.34
N HIS A 165 13.15 -3.15 14.06
CA HIS A 165 14.16 -3.57 15.04
C HIS A 165 15.14 -2.46 15.38
N LEU A 166 15.57 -1.66 14.40
CA LEU A 166 16.42 -0.49 14.68
C LEU A 166 15.71 0.56 15.51
N ILE A 167 14.42 0.82 15.22
CA ILE A 167 13.58 1.74 16.00
C ILE A 167 13.50 1.27 17.45
N MET A 168 13.25 -0.01 17.70
CA MET A 168 13.20 -0.57 19.06
C MET A 168 14.56 -0.56 19.74
N GLN A 169 15.62 -1.00 19.05
CA GLN A 169 16.96 -1.13 19.60
C GLN A 169 17.56 0.23 20.04
N TYR A 170 17.27 1.26 19.25
CA TYR A 170 17.83 2.60 19.46
C TYR A 170 16.82 3.60 20.03
N ASN A 171 15.65 3.12 20.46
CA ASN A 171 14.57 3.94 21.03
C ASN A 171 14.26 5.19 20.19
N ILE A 172 14.08 5.00 18.88
CA ILE A 172 13.81 6.08 17.92
C ILE A 172 12.33 6.42 17.96
N SER A 173 11.96 7.54 18.57
CA SER A 173 10.57 8.02 18.61
C SER A 173 10.52 9.56 18.61
N PRO A 174 9.37 10.17 18.30
CA PRO A 174 9.21 11.62 18.41
C PRO A 174 9.49 12.17 19.80
N GLU A 175 9.21 11.41 20.87
CA GLU A 175 9.45 11.82 22.25
C GLU A 175 10.94 11.79 22.62
N THR A 176 11.75 11.01 21.91
CA THR A 176 13.21 10.94 22.15
C THR A 176 14.00 11.97 21.33
N ILE A 177 13.32 12.77 20.50
CA ILE A 177 13.95 13.86 19.74
C ILE A 177 14.34 14.98 20.71
N ARG A 178 15.61 15.37 20.68
CA ARG A 178 16.13 16.51 21.44
C ARG A 178 16.51 17.65 20.51
N GLU A 179 16.35 18.89 20.97
CA GLU A 179 16.69 20.10 20.20
C GLU A 179 18.19 20.24 19.97
N THR A 180 19.00 19.74 20.90
CA THR A 180 20.46 19.89 20.86
C THR A 180 21.14 18.56 20.56
N ARG A 181 22.06 18.60 19.62
CA ARG A 181 22.90 17.44 19.28
C ARG A 181 23.84 17.14 20.47
N HIS A 182 23.95 15.86 20.84
CA HIS A 182 24.86 15.46 21.88
C HIS A 182 26.32 15.74 21.42
N PRO A 183 27.14 16.47 22.22
CA PRO A 183 28.47 16.94 21.79
C PRO A 183 29.44 15.82 21.40
N SER A 184 29.26 14.63 21.99
CA SER A 184 30.14 13.49 21.74
C SER A 184 29.60 12.56 20.61
N ALA A 185 28.42 12.85 20.06
CA ALA A 185 27.80 11.97 19.07
C ALA A 185 28.19 12.38 17.64
N SER A 186 29.12 11.66 17.05
CA SER A 186 29.42 11.71 15.61
C SER A 186 29.27 10.31 15.02
N VAL A 187 28.98 10.23 13.71
CA VAL A 187 28.84 8.95 13.02
C VAL A 187 30.10 8.09 13.20
N GLU A 188 31.27 8.69 13.08
CA GLU A 188 32.55 7.96 13.26
C GLU A 188 32.72 7.39 14.66
N ARG A 189 32.41 8.18 15.71
CA ARG A 189 32.51 7.71 17.09
C ARG A 189 31.51 6.61 17.44
N ILE A 190 30.33 6.65 16.78
CA ILE A 190 29.32 5.59 16.95
C ILE A 190 29.81 4.31 16.29
N LEU A 191 30.30 4.38 15.05
CA LEU A 191 30.82 3.24 14.32
C LEU A 191 32.03 2.61 15.05
N ASN A 192 32.85 3.43 15.72
CA ASN A 192 33.97 2.98 16.52
C ASN A 192 33.58 2.51 17.93
N GLN A 193 32.29 2.50 18.27
CA GLN A 193 31.76 2.14 19.60
C GLN A 193 32.31 2.99 20.74
N GLU A 194 32.73 4.22 20.45
CA GLU A 194 33.25 5.16 21.44
C GLU A 194 32.17 5.94 22.21
N CYS A 195 30.92 5.84 21.76
CA CYS A 195 29.76 6.49 22.39
C CYS A 195 28.92 5.46 23.13
N LYS A 196 28.76 5.67 24.45
CA LYS A 196 27.73 4.96 25.22
C LYS A 196 26.47 5.81 25.19
N PHE A 197 25.37 5.20 24.78
CA PHE A 197 24.04 5.82 24.77
C PHE A 197 23.29 5.36 26.01
N ASP A 198 22.93 6.29 26.88
CA ASP A 198 21.86 6.05 27.84
C ASP A 198 20.55 5.95 27.08
N GLY A 199 19.63 5.08 27.51
CA GLY A 199 18.42 4.71 26.77
C GLY A 199 17.47 5.83 26.35
N ASP A 200 17.75 7.08 26.76
CA ASP A 200 16.98 8.27 26.42
C ASP A 200 17.49 9.02 25.17
N LEU A 201 18.57 8.57 24.54
CA LEU A 201 19.14 9.23 23.38
C LEU A 201 18.72 8.53 22.08
N SER A 202 18.01 9.25 21.23
CA SER A 202 17.69 8.80 19.88
C SER A 202 18.85 9.01 18.92
N LEU A 203 19.17 7.99 18.12
CA LEU A 203 20.17 8.09 17.05
C LEU A 203 19.81 9.08 15.94
N ILE A 204 18.54 9.49 15.83
CA ILE A 204 18.10 10.50 14.85
C ILE A 204 18.88 11.81 15.01
N HIS A 205 19.30 12.15 16.22
CA HIS A 205 20.11 13.35 16.48
C HIS A 205 21.56 13.26 16.05
N ILE A 206 22.01 12.08 15.66
CA ILE A 206 23.40 11.81 15.34
C ILE A 206 23.65 11.96 13.84
N SER A 207 22.65 11.68 13.02
CA SER A 207 22.78 11.62 11.57
C SER A 207 22.12 12.77 10.81
N GLU A 208 21.27 13.58 11.45
CA GLU A 208 20.61 14.69 10.77
C GLU A 208 21.06 16.06 11.29
N PRO A 209 21.39 17.02 10.39
CA PRO A 209 21.49 18.42 10.79
C PRO A 209 20.09 18.87 11.26
N THR A 210 20.07 19.61 12.36
CA THR A 210 18.85 20.17 12.96
C THR A 210 17.89 20.71 11.93
N ARG A 211 16.68 20.13 11.83
CA ARG A 211 15.60 20.76 11.07
C ARG A 211 15.14 21.99 11.86
N PRO A 212 15.11 23.17 11.26
CA PRO A 212 14.28 24.25 11.81
C PRO A 212 12.81 23.81 11.67
N TYR A 213 12.08 23.85 12.76
CA TYR A 213 10.64 23.61 12.81
C TYR A 213 9.88 24.73 12.09
#